data_e567929aa434f53ba6e81588871d8ec2
#
_entry.id   e567929aa434f53ba6e81588871d8ec2
#
_cell.length_a   1.000
_cell.length_b   1.000
_cell.length_c   1.000
_cell.angle_alpha   90.00
_cell.angle_beta   90.00
_cell.angle_gamma   90.00
#
_symmetry.space_group_name_H-M   'P 1'
#
loop_
_entity.id
_entity.type
_entity.pdbx_description
1 polymer ?
#
loop_
_entity_poly.entity_id
_entity_poly.type
_entity_poly.pdbx_seq_one_letter_code
_entity_poly.pdbx_strand_id
1 'polypeptide(L)'
;VFRPVPLSAIDAQEMIDGLATQQLLGEFRGEAAVNRTALAQVLLGLSALAAARPDVASVDVNPLIVRADGEPVAVDALVEIGDPDVRSGSHRPRPTDAQFRALFEPKGVLVTGASTHPGKFGFVSLHNILASGYEGAVFGTNLQGEEVLGIRTVAEIEALPEGAIDLVFVCTPASANPAMLRACAAKGVKAAFLTSAGYGEAGEEGRRAEADLVALADELGILLAGPNGQGVVSTPVNLCAQIVAPFPPSGRIGVASQSGNFVSSFLNYSRQTGVGISRAVSAGNAAAVTPADYLDWFAEDAATAVSLAYVEGIVDGRGLLERFASVAARKPLVVVKGGATEGGARAAASHTGALAADDKVFDGACRQAGVTRAVTVEEAFEAAATFATQPLPKGPNTIVLTTAGGWGVVTSDAIVRDGRLRLMELPADLQAQIDTKLPPRWSRNNPVDCAGGEVRDTIPEVMEMIAAHPEVHAIVYLGIGIQSNQARLMQEGRFYPGNGLERIVAYHERQDERFAEAAHELSQRYGKPTLTATELAVADPDNAGPRAVRATGRLCYASGNRAVTALGHLWQYAQFRERRGL
;
A
#
# COMPACT_ATOMS: atom_id res chain seq x y z
N VAL A 1 6.92 17.80 -16.18
CA VAL A 1 7.21 17.29 -14.81
C VAL A 1 6.63 18.28 -13.81
N PHE A 2 5.95 17.81 -12.77
CA PHE A 2 5.36 18.63 -11.72
C PHE A 2 6.02 18.29 -10.38
N ARG A 3 6.24 19.31 -9.54
CA ARG A 3 6.67 19.18 -8.15
C ARG A 3 6.05 20.32 -7.32
N PRO A 4 5.49 20.03 -6.15
CA PRO A 4 5.09 21.06 -5.18
C PRO A 4 6.29 21.85 -4.66
N VAL A 5 6.07 23.11 -4.34
CA VAL A 5 7.06 23.93 -3.62
C VAL A 5 6.90 23.77 -2.10
N PRO A 6 8.00 23.85 -1.33
CA PRO A 6 9.37 24.18 -1.71
C PRO A 6 10.13 23.01 -2.37
N LEU A 7 11.02 23.34 -3.31
CA LEU A 7 11.91 22.38 -3.95
C LEU A 7 13.24 22.27 -3.20
N SER A 8 13.75 21.05 -3.06
CA SER A 8 15.16 20.82 -2.74
C SER A 8 16.01 20.77 -4.01
N ALA A 9 17.34 20.80 -3.87
CA ALA A 9 18.26 20.62 -5.01
C ALA A 9 18.05 19.26 -5.72
N ILE A 10 17.71 18.23 -4.94
CA ILE A 10 17.39 16.90 -5.48
C ILE A 10 16.12 16.97 -6.33
N ASP A 11 15.06 17.64 -5.85
CA ASP A 11 13.80 17.77 -6.61
C ASP A 11 14.00 18.54 -7.92
N ALA A 12 14.79 19.60 -7.91
CA ALA A 12 15.11 20.36 -9.13
C ALA A 12 15.87 19.49 -10.15
N GLN A 13 16.86 18.72 -9.70
CA GLN A 13 17.60 17.81 -10.57
C GLN A 13 16.68 16.71 -11.13
N GLU A 14 15.83 16.10 -10.32
CA GLU A 14 14.85 15.09 -10.73
C GLU A 14 13.82 15.65 -11.74
N MET A 15 13.45 16.93 -11.63
CA MET A 15 12.58 17.58 -12.62
C MET A 15 13.26 17.68 -13.99
N ILE A 16 14.55 18.02 -14.00
CA ILE A 16 15.34 18.12 -15.22
C ILE A 16 15.53 16.72 -15.84
N ASP A 17 15.91 15.74 -15.04
CA ASP A 17 16.13 14.35 -15.48
C ASP A 17 14.83 13.67 -15.94
N GLY A 18 13.68 14.09 -15.40
CA GLY A 18 12.35 13.60 -15.77
C GLY A 18 11.73 14.23 -17.02
N LEU A 19 12.43 15.13 -17.72
CA LEU A 19 11.94 15.67 -19.00
C LEU A 19 11.92 14.58 -20.07
N ALA A 20 10.80 14.46 -20.79
CA ALA A 20 10.63 13.45 -21.83
C ALA A 20 11.62 13.67 -23.01
N THR A 21 12.02 14.90 -23.24
CA THR A 21 12.87 15.33 -24.36
C THR A 21 14.29 15.65 -23.88
N GLN A 22 14.99 14.68 -23.29
CA GLN A 22 16.38 14.86 -22.83
C GLN A 22 17.33 15.33 -23.93
N GLN A 23 17.04 15.00 -25.17
CA GLN A 23 17.84 15.42 -26.35
C GLN A 23 17.90 16.95 -26.52
N LEU A 24 16.88 17.69 -26.07
CA LEU A 24 16.89 19.17 -26.09
C LEU A 24 17.90 19.79 -25.12
N LEU A 25 18.34 19.01 -24.12
CA LEU A 25 19.35 19.44 -23.14
C LEU A 25 20.79 19.07 -23.56
N GLY A 26 20.95 18.31 -24.64
CA GLY A 26 22.22 17.86 -25.16
C GLY A 26 22.87 18.89 -26.12
N GLU A 27 24.08 18.58 -26.59
CA GLU A 27 24.77 19.34 -27.65
C GLU A 27 23.96 19.33 -28.95
N PHE A 28 23.80 20.48 -29.58
CA PHE A 28 23.05 20.60 -30.82
C PHE A 28 23.73 21.59 -31.78
N ARG A 29 24.04 21.16 -33.01
CA ARG A 29 24.63 21.99 -34.10
C ARG A 29 25.86 22.80 -33.71
N GLY A 30 26.69 22.28 -32.78
CA GLY A 30 27.91 22.94 -32.31
C GLY A 30 27.69 23.89 -31.11
N GLU A 31 26.49 23.97 -30.60
CA GLU A 31 26.17 24.64 -29.32
C GLU A 31 26.39 23.68 -28.18
N ALA A 32 26.84 24.19 -27.00
CA ALA A 32 27.09 23.39 -25.83
C ALA A 32 25.79 22.80 -25.24
N ALA A 33 25.90 21.66 -24.54
CA ALA A 33 24.81 21.13 -23.76
C ALA A 33 24.36 22.12 -22.68
N VAL A 34 23.07 22.07 -22.31
CA VAL A 34 22.51 22.94 -21.29
C VAL A 34 23.23 22.73 -19.95
N ASN A 35 23.64 23.85 -19.34
CA ASN A 35 24.15 23.84 -17.97
C ASN A 35 23.01 23.44 -16.99
N ARG A 36 22.96 22.15 -16.63
CA ARG A 36 21.91 21.60 -15.77
C ARG A 36 21.92 22.21 -14.37
N THR A 37 23.09 22.60 -13.87
CA THR A 37 23.21 23.26 -12.56
C THR A 37 22.56 24.65 -12.61
N ALA A 38 22.83 25.43 -13.65
CA ALA A 38 22.19 26.73 -13.83
C ALA A 38 20.67 26.62 -14.03
N LEU A 39 20.21 25.60 -14.79
CA LEU A 39 18.78 25.32 -14.95
C LEU A 39 18.11 24.92 -13.62
N ALA A 40 18.79 24.12 -12.79
CA ALA A 40 18.32 23.79 -11.43
C ALA A 40 18.21 25.05 -10.56
N GLN A 41 19.15 26.00 -10.67
CA GLN A 41 19.06 27.27 -9.92
C GLN A 41 17.86 28.13 -10.34
N VAL A 42 17.44 28.10 -11.62
CA VAL A 42 16.19 28.74 -12.05
C VAL A 42 14.98 28.15 -11.33
N LEU A 43 14.87 26.82 -11.28
CA LEU A 43 13.78 26.13 -10.56
C LEU A 43 13.77 26.45 -9.07
N LEU A 44 14.94 26.42 -8.42
CA LEU A 44 15.08 26.78 -7.00
C LEU A 44 14.75 28.25 -6.74
N GLY A 45 15.12 29.16 -7.63
CA GLY A 45 14.77 30.57 -7.57
C GLY A 45 13.25 30.80 -7.64
N LEU A 46 12.55 30.13 -8.57
CA LEU A 46 11.10 30.17 -8.68
C LEU A 46 10.43 29.58 -7.41
N SER A 47 10.97 28.49 -6.88
CA SER A 47 10.49 27.89 -5.64
C SER A 47 10.65 28.84 -4.44
N ALA A 48 11.80 29.51 -4.34
CA ALA A 48 12.06 30.50 -3.28
C ALA A 48 11.14 31.73 -3.40
N LEU A 49 10.88 32.19 -4.63
CA LEU A 49 9.93 33.28 -4.90
C LEU A 49 8.52 32.91 -4.44
N ALA A 50 8.04 31.72 -4.81
CA ALA A 50 6.71 31.25 -4.41
C ALA A 50 6.57 31.11 -2.87
N ALA A 51 7.65 30.75 -2.17
CA ALA A 51 7.66 30.69 -0.71
C ALA A 51 7.69 32.07 -0.05
N ALA A 52 8.40 33.05 -0.64
CA ALA A 52 8.57 34.40 -0.09
C ALA A 52 7.39 35.35 -0.43
N ARG A 53 6.66 35.09 -1.50
CA ARG A 53 5.62 35.93 -2.05
C ARG A 53 4.31 35.16 -2.26
N PRO A 54 3.51 34.95 -1.21
CA PRO A 54 2.24 34.26 -1.28
C PRO A 54 1.17 34.98 -2.14
N ASP A 55 1.38 36.26 -2.45
CA ASP A 55 0.57 37.07 -3.36
C ASP A 55 0.87 36.81 -4.86
N VAL A 56 1.95 36.10 -5.19
CA VAL A 56 2.25 35.69 -6.56
C VAL A 56 1.39 34.46 -6.91
N ALA A 57 0.42 34.66 -7.80
CA ALA A 57 -0.48 33.61 -8.27
C ALA A 57 0.16 32.68 -9.29
N SER A 58 0.91 33.24 -10.24
CA SER A 58 1.66 32.48 -11.25
C SER A 58 2.92 33.20 -11.73
N VAL A 59 3.88 32.43 -12.20
CA VAL A 59 5.06 32.93 -12.92
C VAL A 59 5.25 32.07 -14.16
N ASP A 60 5.20 32.69 -15.34
CA ASP A 60 5.54 32.08 -16.62
C ASP A 60 6.87 32.65 -17.13
N VAL A 61 7.87 31.78 -17.32
CA VAL A 61 9.17 32.14 -17.92
C VAL A 61 9.20 31.58 -19.32
N ASN A 62 8.92 32.43 -20.32
CA ASN A 62 8.71 31.98 -21.70
C ASN A 62 9.08 33.07 -22.73
N PRO A 63 10.19 32.88 -23.51
CA PRO A 63 11.03 31.67 -23.50
C PRO A 63 12.18 31.72 -22.48
N LEU A 64 12.58 30.52 -22.04
CA LEU A 64 13.89 30.29 -21.46
C LEU A 64 14.81 29.82 -22.59
N ILE A 65 15.76 30.63 -23.00
CA ILE A 65 16.67 30.35 -24.11
C ILE A 65 18.00 29.83 -23.55
N VAL A 66 18.56 28.81 -24.20
CA VAL A 66 19.90 28.31 -23.91
C VAL A 66 20.87 28.98 -24.89
N ARG A 67 21.89 29.67 -24.35
CA ARG A 67 22.93 30.32 -25.12
C ARG A 67 23.93 29.30 -25.70
N ALA A 68 24.73 29.72 -26.66
CA ALA A 68 25.74 28.85 -27.29
C ALA A 68 26.77 28.26 -26.29
N ASP A 69 26.96 28.91 -25.12
CA ASP A 69 27.81 28.45 -24.02
C ASP A 69 27.08 27.47 -23.04
N GLY A 70 25.81 27.15 -23.30
CA GLY A 70 25.00 26.26 -22.48
C GLY A 70 24.24 26.94 -21.36
N GLU A 71 24.40 28.26 -21.13
CA GLU A 71 23.74 28.97 -20.05
C GLU A 71 22.27 29.29 -20.36
N PRO A 72 21.32 28.93 -19.49
CA PRO A 72 19.90 29.27 -19.61
C PRO A 72 19.68 30.75 -19.27
N VAL A 73 18.96 31.47 -20.14
CA VAL A 73 18.60 32.88 -19.92
C VAL A 73 17.10 33.06 -20.10
N ALA A 74 16.43 33.61 -19.11
CA ALA A 74 15.04 34.05 -19.22
C ALA A 74 15.01 35.34 -20.08
N VAL A 75 14.31 35.28 -21.19
CA VAL A 75 14.17 36.42 -22.10
C VAL A 75 12.95 37.24 -21.77
N ASP A 76 11.90 36.56 -21.34
CA ASP A 76 10.65 37.18 -20.90
C ASP A 76 10.07 36.40 -19.71
N ALA A 77 9.37 37.12 -18.83
CA ALA A 77 8.68 36.53 -17.71
C ALA A 77 7.38 37.30 -17.38
N LEU A 78 6.28 36.58 -17.30
CA LEU A 78 5.00 37.09 -16.84
C LEU A 78 4.80 36.68 -15.37
N VAL A 79 4.49 37.67 -14.52
CA VAL A 79 4.17 37.44 -13.11
C VAL A 79 2.75 37.94 -12.85
N GLU A 80 1.88 37.04 -12.42
CA GLU A 80 0.52 37.36 -12.01
C GLU A 80 0.45 37.51 -10.48
N ILE A 81 -0.12 38.63 -10.03
CA ILE A 81 -0.38 38.87 -8.62
C ILE A 81 -1.86 38.62 -8.33
N GLY A 82 -2.14 37.86 -7.31
CA GLY A 82 -3.49 37.54 -6.83
C GLY A 82 -3.63 37.83 -5.34
N ASP A 83 -4.83 37.68 -4.83
CA ASP A 83 -5.03 37.69 -3.39
C ASP A 83 -4.35 36.46 -2.79
N PRO A 84 -3.60 36.61 -1.69
CA PRO A 84 -3.02 35.46 -1.00
C PRO A 84 -4.13 34.49 -0.63
N ASP A 85 -4.03 33.24 -1.09
CA ASP A 85 -4.97 32.19 -0.71
C ASP A 85 -4.76 31.88 0.78
N VAL A 86 -5.43 32.63 1.65
CA VAL A 86 -5.41 32.45 3.11
C VAL A 86 -6.27 31.23 3.44
N ARG A 87 -5.90 30.08 2.96
CA ARG A 87 -6.41 28.82 3.47
C ARG A 87 -5.74 28.55 4.80
N SER A 88 -6.29 29.18 5.83
CA SER A 88 -6.02 28.77 7.20
C SER A 88 -6.57 27.36 7.37
N GLY A 89 -5.73 26.34 7.22
CA GLY A 89 -6.06 25.01 7.70
C GLY A 89 -6.44 25.17 9.17
N SER A 90 -7.66 24.82 9.53
CA SER A 90 -8.05 24.73 10.93
C SER A 90 -7.14 23.68 11.58
N HIS A 91 -6.17 24.13 12.38
CA HIS A 91 -5.29 23.21 13.12
C HIS A 91 -6.10 22.55 14.24
N ARG A 92 -6.82 21.49 13.87
CA ARG A 92 -7.40 20.60 14.86
C ARG A 92 -6.27 19.85 15.58
N PRO A 93 -6.35 19.67 16.92
CA PRO A 93 -5.38 18.84 17.65
C PRO A 93 -5.32 17.43 17.05
N ARG A 94 -4.11 16.92 16.84
CA ARG A 94 -3.93 15.54 16.37
C ARG A 94 -4.34 14.56 17.45
N PRO A 95 -4.97 13.42 17.08
CA PRO A 95 -5.24 12.36 18.04
C PRO A 95 -3.96 11.87 18.72
N THR A 96 -4.07 11.53 19.98
CA THR A 96 -2.94 11.04 20.79
C THR A 96 -2.70 9.53 20.57
N ASP A 97 -1.50 9.04 20.90
CA ASP A 97 -1.19 7.60 20.86
C ASP A 97 -2.18 6.78 21.73
N ALA A 98 -2.55 7.30 22.90
CA ALA A 98 -3.52 6.64 23.79
C ALA A 98 -4.91 6.48 23.15
N GLN A 99 -5.35 7.44 22.34
CA GLN A 99 -6.61 7.35 21.61
C GLN A 99 -6.53 6.37 20.45
N PHE A 100 -5.42 6.33 19.70
CA PHE A 100 -5.21 5.32 18.66
C PHE A 100 -5.10 3.90 19.25
N ARG A 101 -4.44 3.73 20.42
CA ARG A 101 -4.43 2.45 21.11
C ARG A 101 -5.82 2.04 21.55
N ALA A 102 -6.64 2.95 22.05
CA ALA A 102 -8.04 2.66 22.35
C ALA A 102 -8.84 2.19 21.13
N LEU A 103 -8.51 2.70 19.93
CA LEU A 103 -9.16 2.29 18.70
C LEU A 103 -8.67 0.91 18.21
N PHE A 104 -7.33 0.67 18.22
CA PHE A 104 -6.73 -0.52 17.61
C PHE A 104 -6.37 -1.63 18.61
N GLU A 105 -6.21 -1.31 19.89
CA GLU A 105 -5.81 -2.24 20.96
C GLU A 105 -6.70 -2.08 22.21
N PRO A 106 -8.04 -1.97 22.04
CA PRO A 106 -8.93 -1.79 23.19
C PRO A 106 -8.85 -3.00 24.12
N LYS A 107 -8.99 -2.78 25.42
CA LYS A 107 -9.19 -3.83 26.43
C LYS A 107 -10.66 -4.19 26.57
N GLY A 108 -11.54 -3.26 26.22
CA GLY A 108 -12.97 -3.47 26.19
C GLY A 108 -13.65 -2.72 25.05
N VAL A 109 -14.59 -3.39 24.39
CA VAL A 109 -15.37 -2.87 23.26
C VAL A 109 -16.84 -2.87 23.62
N LEU A 110 -17.50 -1.73 23.43
CA LEU A 110 -18.96 -1.59 23.49
C LEU A 110 -19.54 -1.53 22.07
N VAL A 111 -20.48 -2.41 21.75
CA VAL A 111 -21.29 -2.31 20.52
C VAL A 111 -22.62 -1.67 20.88
N THR A 112 -22.88 -0.45 20.42
CA THR A 112 -24.20 0.20 20.59
C THR A 112 -25.17 -0.24 19.52
N GLY A 113 -26.45 -0.41 19.88
CA GLY A 113 -27.46 -0.93 18.96
C GLY A 113 -27.26 -2.41 18.62
N ALA A 114 -26.71 -3.19 19.54
CA ALA A 114 -26.64 -4.64 19.41
C ALA A 114 -28.05 -5.21 19.16
N SER A 115 -28.18 -6.10 18.20
CA SER A 115 -29.46 -6.61 17.71
C SER A 115 -29.46 -8.13 17.67
N THR A 116 -30.61 -8.73 17.97
CA THR A 116 -30.85 -10.18 17.76
C THR A 116 -31.06 -10.54 16.29
N HIS A 117 -31.28 -9.54 15.42
CA HIS A 117 -31.53 -9.75 13.98
C HIS A 117 -30.22 -9.83 13.18
N PRO A 118 -29.91 -10.97 12.50
CA PRO A 118 -28.63 -11.21 11.82
C PRO A 118 -28.30 -10.23 10.67
N GLY A 119 -29.30 -9.53 10.11
CA GLY A 119 -29.12 -8.53 9.05
C GLY A 119 -28.81 -7.11 9.54
N LYS A 120 -28.76 -6.89 10.85
CA LYS A 120 -28.46 -5.57 11.42
C LYS A 120 -26.97 -5.41 11.72
N PHE A 121 -26.43 -4.20 11.51
CA PHE A 121 -25.02 -3.90 11.75
C PHE A 121 -24.58 -4.27 13.18
N GLY A 122 -25.41 -3.97 14.20
CA GLY A 122 -25.07 -4.32 15.58
C GLY A 122 -24.97 -5.82 15.83
N PHE A 123 -25.70 -6.69 15.10
CA PHE A 123 -25.51 -8.13 15.16
C PHE A 123 -24.21 -8.53 14.47
N VAL A 124 -24.01 -8.08 13.23
CA VAL A 124 -22.85 -8.47 12.40
C VAL A 124 -21.55 -8.05 13.08
N SER A 125 -21.49 -6.83 13.61
CA SER A 125 -20.29 -6.34 14.30
C SER A 125 -19.97 -7.12 15.55
N LEU A 126 -20.99 -7.39 16.38
CA LEU A 126 -20.81 -8.21 17.59
C LEU A 126 -20.35 -9.63 17.23
N HIS A 127 -20.97 -10.24 16.20
CA HIS A 127 -20.57 -11.54 15.68
C HIS A 127 -19.09 -11.53 15.23
N ASN A 128 -18.68 -10.53 14.44
CA ASN A 128 -17.33 -10.46 13.91
C ASN A 128 -16.29 -10.30 15.04
N ILE A 129 -16.56 -9.48 16.05
CA ILE A 129 -15.69 -9.30 17.22
C ILE A 129 -15.52 -10.62 17.96
N LEU A 130 -16.60 -11.34 18.21
CA LEU A 130 -16.56 -12.62 18.94
C LEU A 130 -15.92 -13.74 18.10
N ALA A 131 -16.25 -13.81 16.81
CA ALA A 131 -15.76 -14.84 15.90
C ALA A 131 -14.28 -14.71 15.54
N SER A 132 -13.70 -13.50 15.61
CA SER A 132 -12.28 -13.27 15.35
C SER A 132 -11.35 -13.73 16.47
N GLY A 133 -11.90 -14.10 17.63
CA GLY A 133 -11.13 -14.53 18.80
C GLY A 133 -10.59 -13.34 19.62
N TYR A 134 -11.27 -12.20 19.60
CA TYR A 134 -10.93 -11.07 20.46
C TYR A 134 -11.09 -11.48 21.94
N GLU A 135 -10.04 -11.29 22.72
CA GLU A 135 -9.95 -11.72 24.12
C GLU A 135 -10.34 -10.64 25.14
N GLY A 136 -10.53 -9.40 24.70
CA GLY A 136 -10.95 -8.29 25.57
C GLY A 136 -12.43 -8.39 25.99
N ALA A 137 -12.83 -7.54 26.91
CA ALA A 137 -14.22 -7.47 27.35
C ALA A 137 -15.14 -6.96 26.24
N VAL A 138 -16.30 -7.60 26.05
CA VAL A 138 -17.29 -7.21 25.04
C VAL A 138 -18.61 -6.88 25.71
N PHE A 139 -19.13 -5.69 25.42
CA PHE A 139 -20.38 -5.17 25.96
C PHE A 139 -21.33 -4.82 24.80
N GLY A 140 -22.64 -4.80 25.08
CA GLY A 140 -23.65 -4.40 24.11
C GLY A 140 -24.74 -3.55 24.73
N THR A 141 -25.29 -2.58 23.96
CA THR A 141 -26.56 -1.94 24.32
C THR A 141 -27.68 -2.40 23.38
N ASN A 142 -28.85 -2.70 23.98
CA ASN A 142 -30.08 -3.02 23.27
C ASN A 142 -31.26 -2.44 24.07
N LEU A 143 -32.20 -1.78 23.40
CA LEU A 143 -33.32 -1.09 24.07
C LEU A 143 -34.15 -1.99 24.98
N GLN A 144 -34.24 -3.29 24.69
CA GLN A 144 -34.96 -4.29 25.48
C GLN A 144 -34.06 -5.04 26.44
N GLY A 145 -32.74 -4.81 26.45
CA GLY A 145 -31.78 -5.56 27.27
C GLY A 145 -31.68 -7.03 26.88
N GLU A 146 -31.99 -7.39 25.63
CA GLU A 146 -31.97 -8.78 25.15
C GLU A 146 -30.53 -9.33 25.12
N GLU A 147 -30.37 -10.62 25.31
CA GLU A 147 -29.10 -11.30 25.09
C GLU A 147 -28.84 -11.45 23.58
N VAL A 148 -27.64 -11.07 23.12
CA VAL A 148 -27.22 -11.18 21.72
C VAL A 148 -25.92 -11.97 21.65
N LEU A 149 -25.92 -13.11 20.98
CA LEU A 149 -24.75 -13.99 20.82
C LEU A 149 -24.04 -14.33 22.14
N GLY A 150 -24.80 -14.55 23.22
CA GLY A 150 -24.27 -14.85 24.54
C GLY A 150 -23.83 -13.61 25.35
N ILE A 151 -23.92 -12.42 24.80
CA ILE A 151 -23.64 -11.17 25.50
C ILE A 151 -24.93 -10.62 26.07
N ARG A 152 -24.98 -10.48 27.43
CA ARG A 152 -26.06 -9.75 28.09
C ARG A 152 -25.93 -8.27 27.81
N THR A 153 -26.90 -7.71 27.10
CA THR A 153 -26.91 -6.29 26.81
C THR A 153 -27.59 -5.50 27.94
N VAL A 154 -27.32 -4.19 27.96
CA VAL A 154 -27.99 -3.22 28.82
C VAL A 154 -28.79 -2.22 27.98
N ALA A 155 -29.83 -1.64 28.55
CA ALA A 155 -30.58 -0.58 27.88
C ALA A 155 -29.79 0.74 27.84
N GLU A 156 -29.13 1.06 28.95
CA GLU A 156 -28.43 2.34 29.16
C GLU A 156 -26.94 2.11 29.43
N ILE A 157 -26.08 2.97 28.86
CA ILE A 157 -24.60 2.89 28.98
C ILE A 157 -24.17 3.09 30.45
N GLU A 158 -24.92 3.86 31.21
CA GLU A 158 -24.70 4.15 32.63
C GLU A 158 -24.64 2.89 33.50
N ALA A 159 -25.32 1.83 33.10
CA ALA A 159 -25.31 0.54 33.80
C ALA A 159 -23.99 -0.26 33.60
N LEU A 160 -23.15 0.14 32.65
CA LEU A 160 -21.87 -0.53 32.35
C LEU A 160 -20.78 -0.13 33.38
N PRO A 161 -19.78 -1.01 33.61
CA PRO A 161 -18.66 -0.72 34.50
C PRO A 161 -17.85 0.48 34.03
N GLU A 162 -17.44 1.33 34.96
CA GLU A 162 -16.54 2.46 34.69
C GLU A 162 -15.13 1.98 34.37
N GLY A 163 -14.46 2.60 33.37
CA GLY A 163 -13.10 2.27 32.97
C GLY A 163 -12.90 0.91 32.29
N ALA A 164 -13.99 0.17 32.01
CA ALA A 164 -13.92 -1.13 31.36
C ALA A 164 -13.98 -1.09 29.83
N ILE A 165 -14.25 0.08 29.25
CA ILE A 165 -14.50 0.26 27.81
C ILE A 165 -13.53 1.32 27.28
N ASP A 166 -12.69 0.95 26.31
CA ASP A 166 -11.81 1.86 25.60
C ASP A 166 -12.41 2.33 24.27
N LEU A 167 -13.10 1.41 23.56
CA LEU A 167 -13.69 1.63 22.24
C LEU A 167 -15.20 1.45 22.27
N VAL A 168 -15.95 2.42 21.75
CA VAL A 168 -17.35 2.24 21.39
C VAL A 168 -17.48 2.07 19.86
N PHE A 169 -18.11 0.98 19.42
CA PHE A 169 -18.47 0.71 18.04
C PHE A 169 -19.96 0.99 17.85
N VAL A 170 -20.25 2.04 17.06
CA VAL A 170 -21.57 2.69 17.02
C VAL A 170 -22.40 2.19 15.85
N CYS A 171 -23.50 1.46 16.15
CA CYS A 171 -24.48 0.99 15.19
C CYS A 171 -25.88 1.62 15.41
N THR A 172 -25.94 2.71 16.16
CA THR A 172 -27.19 3.48 16.42
C THR A 172 -27.41 4.54 15.32
N PRO A 173 -28.65 5.02 15.14
CA PRO A 173 -28.95 6.13 14.23
C PRO A 173 -28.19 7.41 14.62
N ALA A 174 -27.89 8.26 13.62
CA ALA A 174 -27.14 9.51 13.80
C ALA A 174 -27.70 10.42 14.90
N SER A 175 -29.02 10.51 15.04
CA SER A 175 -29.70 11.33 16.05
C SER A 175 -29.41 10.92 17.51
N ALA A 176 -29.04 9.66 17.75
CA ALA A 176 -28.70 9.16 19.08
C ALA A 176 -27.24 9.40 19.48
N ASN A 177 -26.34 9.67 18.51
CA ASN A 177 -24.91 9.70 18.73
C ASN A 177 -24.42 10.77 19.72
N PRO A 178 -24.95 12.02 19.74
CA PRO A 178 -24.47 13.03 20.70
C PRO A 178 -24.69 12.62 22.16
N ALA A 179 -25.88 12.09 22.49
CA ALA A 179 -26.17 11.63 23.85
C ALA A 179 -25.32 10.38 24.22
N MET A 180 -25.17 9.45 23.29
CA MET A 180 -24.37 8.26 23.44
C MET A 180 -22.89 8.60 23.69
N LEU A 181 -22.28 9.57 22.95
CA LEU A 181 -20.90 9.98 23.16
C LEU A 181 -20.69 10.58 24.57
N ARG A 182 -21.64 11.38 25.08
CA ARG A 182 -21.57 11.94 26.44
C ARG A 182 -21.60 10.82 27.50
N ALA A 183 -22.49 9.85 27.34
CA ALA A 183 -22.56 8.69 28.24
C ALA A 183 -21.26 7.85 28.19
N CYS A 184 -20.70 7.64 26.99
CA CYS A 184 -19.43 6.94 26.82
C CYS A 184 -18.25 7.70 27.46
N ALA A 185 -18.19 9.03 27.32
CA ALA A 185 -17.16 9.86 27.94
C ALA A 185 -17.20 9.73 29.47
N ALA A 186 -18.39 9.72 30.07
CA ALA A 186 -18.57 9.52 31.53
C ALA A 186 -18.06 8.14 31.97
N LYS A 187 -17.95 7.14 31.08
CA LYS A 187 -17.39 5.81 31.36
C LYS A 187 -15.90 5.70 31.06
N GLY A 188 -15.26 6.77 30.58
CA GLY A 188 -13.83 6.81 30.28
C GLY A 188 -13.43 6.31 28.88
N VAL A 189 -14.41 6.15 27.96
CA VAL A 189 -14.16 5.78 26.56
C VAL A 189 -13.28 6.82 25.89
N LYS A 190 -12.25 6.37 25.15
CA LYS A 190 -11.28 7.24 24.45
C LYS A 190 -11.39 7.21 22.94
N ALA A 191 -12.04 6.20 22.37
CA ALA A 191 -12.25 6.08 20.92
C ALA A 191 -13.69 5.66 20.60
N ALA A 192 -14.24 6.26 19.55
CA ALA A 192 -15.54 5.92 18.99
C ALA A 192 -15.40 5.66 17.48
N PHE A 193 -15.89 4.52 17.00
CA PHE A 193 -16.02 4.23 15.59
C PHE A 193 -17.49 4.28 15.18
N LEU A 194 -17.84 5.16 14.24
CA LEU A 194 -19.23 5.40 13.82
C LEU A 194 -19.50 4.78 12.45
N THR A 195 -20.46 3.83 12.43
CA THR A 195 -20.98 3.27 11.17
C THR A 195 -22.19 4.04 10.64
N SER A 196 -22.77 4.92 11.45
CA SER A 196 -23.97 5.69 11.10
C SER A 196 -23.73 6.60 9.92
N ALA A 197 -24.63 6.54 8.94
CA ALA A 197 -24.76 7.50 7.85
C ALA A 197 -25.72 8.64 8.25
N GLY A 198 -25.88 9.64 7.35
CA GLY A 198 -26.74 10.80 7.58
C GLY A 198 -25.98 12.05 8.03
N TYR A 199 -24.70 12.12 7.73
CA TYR A 199 -23.79 13.21 8.04
C TYR A 199 -23.36 13.97 6.77
N GLY A 200 -22.11 14.28 6.57
CA GLY A 200 -21.61 15.12 5.47
C GLY A 200 -22.06 14.69 4.08
N GLU A 201 -22.24 13.40 3.84
CA GLU A 201 -22.76 12.82 2.61
C GLU A 201 -24.26 13.09 2.38
N ALA A 202 -25.01 13.46 3.42
CA ALA A 202 -26.46 13.70 3.35
C ALA A 202 -26.85 15.16 3.06
N GLY A 203 -25.90 16.02 2.68
CA GLY A 203 -26.13 17.41 2.33
C GLY A 203 -25.86 18.41 3.45
N GLU A 204 -26.43 19.62 3.38
CA GLU A 204 -26.08 20.74 4.26
C GLU A 204 -26.41 20.49 5.74
N GLU A 205 -27.60 19.96 6.03
CA GLU A 205 -27.98 19.58 7.39
C GLU A 205 -27.05 18.51 7.97
N GLY A 206 -26.71 17.52 7.15
CA GLY A 206 -25.78 16.47 7.52
C GLY A 206 -24.38 17.02 7.82
N ARG A 207 -23.88 17.97 7.03
CA ARG A 207 -22.59 18.65 7.28
C ARG A 207 -22.58 19.40 8.61
N ARG A 208 -23.67 20.09 8.96
CA ARG A 208 -23.80 20.76 10.25
C ARG A 208 -23.80 19.77 11.40
N ALA A 209 -24.61 18.71 11.30
CA ALA A 209 -24.65 17.66 12.32
C ALA A 209 -23.30 16.96 12.50
N GLU A 210 -22.54 16.79 11.40
CA GLU A 210 -21.18 16.24 11.44
C GLU A 210 -20.22 17.19 12.17
N ALA A 211 -20.23 18.47 11.85
CA ALA A 211 -19.40 19.48 12.51
C ALA A 211 -19.69 19.58 14.02
N ASP A 212 -20.97 19.57 14.40
CA ASP A 212 -21.39 19.58 15.82
C ASP A 212 -20.93 18.33 16.56
N LEU A 213 -21.00 17.15 15.90
CA LEU A 213 -20.55 15.89 16.48
C LEU A 213 -19.03 15.84 16.66
N VAL A 214 -18.29 16.36 15.70
CA VAL A 214 -16.83 16.50 15.75
C VAL A 214 -16.43 17.43 16.91
N ALA A 215 -17.06 18.60 17.04
CA ALA A 215 -16.81 19.53 18.13
C ALA A 215 -17.09 18.90 19.50
N LEU A 216 -18.18 18.13 19.62
CA LEU A 216 -18.53 17.39 20.81
C LEU A 216 -17.47 16.33 21.16
N ALA A 217 -17.02 15.56 20.18
CA ALA A 217 -15.99 14.54 20.41
C ALA A 217 -14.67 15.17 20.88
N ASP A 218 -14.29 16.34 20.34
CA ASP A 218 -13.12 17.11 20.79
C ASP A 218 -13.29 17.60 22.25
N GLU A 219 -14.45 18.16 22.59
CA GLU A 219 -14.78 18.56 23.96
C GLU A 219 -14.66 17.41 24.96
N LEU A 220 -15.12 16.22 24.56
CA LEU A 220 -15.09 15.01 25.37
C LEU A 220 -13.75 14.28 25.38
N GLY A 221 -12.79 14.69 24.53
CA GLY A 221 -11.50 14.04 24.40
C GLY A 221 -11.57 12.63 23.77
N ILE A 222 -12.61 12.35 22.95
CA ILE A 222 -12.82 11.07 22.27
C ILE A 222 -12.31 11.17 20.84
N LEU A 223 -11.46 10.22 20.41
CA LEU A 223 -11.13 10.03 19.00
C LEU A 223 -12.38 9.57 18.25
N LEU A 224 -12.81 10.34 17.24
CA LEU A 224 -13.98 10.04 16.43
C LEU A 224 -13.56 9.50 15.06
N ALA A 225 -13.65 8.19 14.85
CA ALA A 225 -13.42 7.52 13.57
C ALA A 225 -14.72 7.40 12.77
N GLY A 226 -14.67 7.71 11.48
CA GLY A 226 -15.87 7.82 10.64
C GLY A 226 -16.38 9.27 10.59
N PRO A 227 -17.69 9.53 10.56
CA PRO A 227 -18.82 8.59 10.45
C PRO A 227 -18.89 7.88 9.09
N ASN A 228 -19.94 7.09 8.86
CA ASN A 228 -20.18 6.36 7.62
C ASN A 228 -19.03 5.40 7.26
N GLY A 229 -18.34 4.85 8.27
CA GLY A 229 -17.26 3.88 8.11
C GLY A 229 -17.76 2.43 8.20
N GLN A 230 -16.99 1.48 7.64
CA GLN A 230 -17.30 0.05 7.75
C GLN A 230 -16.73 -0.60 9.01
N GLY A 231 -15.65 -0.07 9.57
CA GLY A 231 -15.09 -0.60 10.80
C GLY A 231 -13.57 -0.52 10.91
N VAL A 232 -13.07 -1.19 11.93
CA VAL A 232 -11.66 -1.30 12.28
C VAL A 232 -11.26 -2.76 12.50
N VAL A 233 -10.07 -3.12 12.02
CA VAL A 233 -9.43 -4.42 12.23
C VAL A 233 -8.06 -4.24 12.86
N SER A 234 -7.74 -5.10 13.81
CA SER A 234 -6.43 -5.16 14.45
C SER A 234 -6.07 -6.62 14.73
N THR A 235 -5.21 -7.20 13.91
CA THR A 235 -4.83 -8.62 14.04
C THR A 235 -3.98 -8.91 15.28
N PRO A 236 -3.11 -7.99 15.78
CA PRO A 236 -2.36 -8.25 17.02
C PRO A 236 -3.21 -8.52 18.26
N VAL A 237 -4.45 -8.07 18.27
CA VAL A 237 -5.42 -8.32 19.38
C VAL A 237 -6.67 -9.06 18.90
N ASN A 238 -6.63 -9.64 17.72
CA ASN A 238 -7.75 -10.36 17.08
C ASN A 238 -9.06 -9.55 17.01
N LEU A 239 -8.97 -8.22 16.91
CA LEU A 239 -10.15 -7.37 16.83
C LEU A 239 -10.66 -7.27 15.37
N CYS A 240 -11.93 -7.64 15.17
CA CYS A 240 -12.68 -7.41 13.93
C CYS A 240 -13.99 -6.66 14.22
N ALA A 241 -13.88 -5.38 14.54
CA ALA A 241 -15.05 -4.53 14.75
C ALA A 241 -15.48 -3.93 13.40
N GLN A 242 -16.24 -4.70 12.62
CA GLN A 242 -16.70 -4.33 11.26
C GLN A 242 -18.12 -4.79 10.98
N ILE A 243 -18.84 -3.99 10.16
CA ILE A 243 -20.20 -4.31 9.69
C ILE A 243 -20.22 -5.28 8.52
N VAL A 244 -19.11 -5.38 7.79
CA VAL A 244 -18.85 -6.36 6.73
C VAL A 244 -17.38 -6.71 6.83
N ALA A 245 -16.97 -7.86 6.47
CA ALA A 245 -15.63 -8.19 6.08
C ALA A 245 -15.10 -9.50 6.62
N PRO A 246 -14.20 -10.11 5.84
CA PRO A 246 -13.38 -11.21 6.31
C PRO A 246 -12.35 -10.71 7.33
N PHE A 247 -11.99 -11.54 8.30
CA PHE A 247 -10.83 -11.30 9.15
C PHE A 247 -9.56 -11.78 8.42
N PRO A 248 -8.53 -10.94 8.23
CA PRO A 248 -7.33 -11.29 7.49
C PRO A 248 -6.35 -12.08 8.36
N PRO A 249 -5.38 -12.81 7.77
CA PRO A 249 -4.24 -13.31 8.51
C PRO A 249 -3.44 -12.17 9.15
N SER A 250 -2.82 -12.46 10.29
CA SER A 250 -1.93 -11.52 10.97
C SER A 250 -0.70 -11.22 10.10
N GLY A 251 -0.30 -9.97 10.05
CA GLY A 251 0.84 -9.53 9.26
C GLY A 251 1.29 -8.11 9.55
N ARG A 252 1.87 -7.44 8.55
CA ARG A 252 2.58 -6.17 8.77
C ARG A 252 2.11 -5.01 7.90
N ILE A 253 0.99 -5.14 7.19
CA ILE A 253 0.42 -4.06 6.35
C ILE A 253 -0.60 -3.29 7.17
N GLY A 254 -0.42 -1.97 7.30
CA GLY A 254 -1.41 -1.05 7.85
C GLY A 254 -2.27 -0.44 6.74
N VAL A 255 -3.59 -0.55 6.82
CA VAL A 255 -4.54 -0.07 5.80
C VAL A 255 -5.37 1.08 6.34
N ALA A 256 -5.35 2.24 5.66
CA ALA A 256 -6.22 3.37 5.93
C ALA A 256 -6.94 3.79 4.64
N SER A 257 -8.27 3.69 4.59
CA SER A 257 -9.05 3.94 3.37
C SER A 257 -10.26 4.81 3.63
N GLN A 258 -10.51 5.81 2.78
CA GLN A 258 -11.77 6.55 2.78
C GLN A 258 -12.94 5.68 2.27
N SER A 259 -12.65 4.69 1.41
CA SER A 259 -13.64 3.73 0.93
C SER A 259 -13.66 2.47 1.80
N GLY A 260 -14.82 2.15 2.38
CA GLY A 260 -15.01 0.91 3.12
C GLY A 260 -14.87 -0.34 2.24
N ASN A 261 -15.37 -0.29 1.01
CA ASN A 261 -15.26 -1.41 0.07
C ASN A 261 -13.80 -1.75 -0.27
N PHE A 262 -12.92 -0.76 -0.35
CA PHE A 262 -11.50 -1.03 -0.58
C PHE A 262 -10.81 -1.62 0.66
N VAL A 263 -11.23 -1.27 1.88
CA VAL A 263 -10.77 -2.02 3.07
C VAL A 263 -11.13 -3.50 2.90
N SER A 264 -12.38 -3.81 2.61
CA SER A 264 -12.84 -5.20 2.39
C SER A 264 -12.06 -5.89 1.26
N SER A 265 -11.75 -5.19 0.16
CA SER A 265 -10.95 -5.72 -0.94
C SER A 265 -9.54 -6.07 -0.49
N PHE A 266 -8.86 -5.19 0.25
CA PHE A 266 -7.52 -5.45 0.77
C PHE A 266 -7.50 -6.62 1.78
N LEU A 267 -8.53 -6.74 2.63
CA LEU A 267 -8.68 -7.88 3.54
C LEU A 267 -8.88 -9.20 2.77
N ASN A 268 -9.62 -9.18 1.66
CA ASN A 268 -9.82 -10.33 0.79
C ASN A 268 -8.52 -10.72 0.06
N TYR A 269 -7.77 -9.75 -0.49
CA TYR A 269 -6.45 -10.02 -1.08
C TYR A 269 -5.49 -10.60 -0.05
N SER A 270 -5.49 -10.09 1.17
CA SER A 270 -4.70 -10.64 2.28
C SER A 270 -5.05 -12.10 2.55
N ARG A 271 -6.32 -12.46 2.61
CA ARG A 271 -6.77 -13.86 2.78
C ARG A 271 -6.37 -14.75 1.61
N GLN A 272 -6.55 -14.25 0.39
CA GLN A 272 -6.23 -15.01 -0.82
C GLN A 272 -4.72 -15.27 -0.95
N THR A 273 -3.91 -14.28 -0.64
CA THR A 273 -2.45 -14.34 -0.84
C THR A 273 -1.68 -14.85 0.35
N GLY A 274 -2.29 -14.87 1.55
CA GLY A 274 -1.61 -15.21 2.80
C GLY A 274 -0.73 -14.08 3.36
N VAL A 275 -0.55 -12.97 2.64
CA VAL A 275 0.21 -11.82 3.18
C VAL A 275 -0.67 -11.00 4.11
N GLY A 276 -0.32 -10.97 5.39
CA GLY A 276 -1.18 -10.48 6.46
C GLY A 276 -1.21 -8.96 6.62
N ILE A 277 -2.28 -8.50 7.27
CA ILE A 277 -2.53 -7.12 7.66
C ILE A 277 -2.36 -6.98 9.17
N SER A 278 -1.72 -5.91 9.64
CA SER A 278 -1.62 -5.57 11.06
C SER A 278 -2.84 -4.78 11.54
N ARG A 279 -3.16 -3.71 10.83
CA ARG A 279 -4.23 -2.77 11.13
C ARG A 279 -5.01 -2.44 9.87
N ALA A 280 -6.33 -2.28 9.98
CA ALA A 280 -7.12 -1.73 8.89
C ALA A 280 -8.23 -0.85 9.44
N VAL A 281 -8.51 0.27 8.78
CA VAL A 281 -9.57 1.19 9.15
C VAL A 281 -10.25 1.79 7.91
N SER A 282 -11.57 1.81 7.94
CA SER A 282 -12.40 2.56 7.01
C SER A 282 -12.67 3.94 7.59
N ALA A 283 -12.03 4.97 7.05
CA ALA A 283 -12.18 6.34 7.56
C ALA A 283 -13.57 6.94 7.28
N GLY A 284 -14.36 6.36 6.37
CA GLY A 284 -15.66 6.90 5.98
C GLY A 284 -15.56 8.35 5.51
N ASN A 285 -16.41 9.24 6.05
CA ASN A 285 -16.34 10.68 5.76
C ASN A 285 -15.05 11.34 6.23
N ALA A 286 -14.26 10.67 7.08
CA ALA A 286 -13.02 11.21 7.66
C ALA A 286 -13.19 12.59 8.32
N ALA A 287 -14.33 12.79 8.99
CA ALA A 287 -14.75 14.10 9.49
C ALA A 287 -13.80 14.65 10.58
N ALA A 288 -13.29 13.76 11.42
CA ALA A 288 -12.41 14.12 12.54
C ALA A 288 -11.01 13.54 12.38
N VAL A 289 -10.90 12.26 12.04
CA VAL A 289 -9.64 11.55 11.85
C VAL A 289 -9.51 11.18 10.38
N THR A 290 -8.49 11.73 9.73
CA THR A 290 -8.23 11.56 8.30
C THR A 290 -7.35 10.35 8.03
N PRO A 291 -7.27 9.83 6.80
CA PRO A 291 -6.30 8.80 6.44
C PRO A 291 -4.87 9.16 6.83
N ALA A 292 -4.49 10.44 6.71
CA ALA A 292 -3.16 10.90 7.09
C ALA A 292 -2.88 10.74 8.60
N ASP A 293 -3.88 10.89 9.48
CA ASP A 293 -3.73 10.68 10.92
C ASP A 293 -3.43 9.21 11.25
N TYR A 294 -4.10 8.28 10.57
CA TYR A 294 -3.81 6.85 10.70
C TYR A 294 -2.42 6.51 10.17
N LEU A 295 -2.01 7.08 9.03
CA LEU A 295 -0.70 6.85 8.44
C LEU A 295 0.44 7.35 9.33
N ASP A 296 0.30 8.51 9.97
CA ASP A 296 1.27 9.01 10.95
C ASP A 296 1.42 8.02 12.12
N TRP A 297 0.30 7.51 12.64
CA TRP A 297 0.34 6.53 13.73
C TRP A 297 0.93 5.18 13.27
N PHE A 298 0.58 4.69 12.06
CA PHE A 298 1.16 3.46 11.50
C PHE A 298 2.68 3.57 11.31
N ALA A 299 3.19 4.76 11.03
CA ALA A 299 4.63 4.99 10.91
C ALA A 299 5.38 4.73 12.22
N GLU A 300 4.73 4.88 13.37
CA GLU A 300 5.27 4.58 14.69
C GLU A 300 4.89 3.18 15.20
N ASP A 301 3.78 2.58 14.73
CA ASP A 301 3.30 1.27 15.19
C ASP A 301 4.29 0.15 14.85
N ALA A 302 4.82 -0.53 15.87
CA ALA A 302 5.77 -1.63 15.68
C ALA A 302 5.20 -2.85 14.93
N ALA A 303 3.87 -3.05 14.97
CA ALA A 303 3.21 -4.12 14.24
C ALA A 303 3.13 -3.84 12.72
N THR A 304 3.25 -2.58 12.31
CA THR A 304 3.12 -2.15 10.91
C THR A 304 4.48 -1.90 10.28
N ALA A 305 4.77 -2.52 9.14
CA ALA A 305 6.02 -2.31 8.37
C ALA A 305 5.82 -1.44 7.14
N VAL A 306 4.63 -1.41 6.59
CA VAL A 306 4.25 -0.64 5.40
C VAL A 306 2.83 -0.15 5.55
N SER A 307 2.58 1.07 5.09
CA SER A 307 1.24 1.66 5.05
C SER A 307 0.66 1.59 3.64
N LEU A 308 -0.62 1.27 3.55
CA LEU A 308 -1.40 1.23 2.32
C LEU A 308 -2.62 2.14 2.49
N ALA A 309 -2.77 3.14 1.62
CA ALA A 309 -3.86 4.09 1.71
C ALA A 309 -4.67 4.19 0.42
N TYR A 310 -5.98 4.42 0.57
CA TYR A 310 -6.85 4.89 -0.50
C TYR A 310 -7.40 6.27 -0.13
N VAL A 311 -7.21 7.24 -1.02
CA VAL A 311 -7.64 8.64 -0.83
C VAL A 311 -8.47 9.12 -2.02
N GLU A 312 -9.58 9.80 -1.76
CA GLU A 312 -10.46 10.39 -2.77
C GLU A 312 -10.48 11.92 -2.69
N GLY A 313 -10.73 12.47 -1.51
CA GLY A 313 -10.80 13.90 -1.24
C GLY A 313 -9.54 14.42 -0.56
N ILE A 314 -8.97 15.48 -1.11
CA ILE A 314 -7.81 16.17 -0.54
C ILE A 314 -8.20 17.61 -0.25
N VAL A 315 -8.36 17.94 1.04
CA VAL A 315 -8.74 19.29 1.49
C VAL A 315 -7.51 20.17 1.69
N ASP A 316 -6.48 19.64 2.36
CA ASP A 316 -5.19 20.29 2.59
C ASP A 316 -4.08 19.50 1.88
N GLY A 317 -3.77 19.89 0.65
CA GLY A 317 -2.74 19.22 -0.15
C GLY A 317 -1.33 19.42 0.38
N ARG A 318 -1.02 20.59 0.97
CA ARG A 318 0.32 20.88 1.54
C ARG A 318 0.55 20.07 2.80
N GLY A 319 -0.38 20.12 3.75
CA GLY A 319 -0.29 19.33 4.96
C GLY A 319 -0.25 17.83 4.68
N LEU A 320 -1.00 17.35 3.68
CA LEU A 320 -0.94 15.95 3.24
C LEU A 320 0.45 15.58 2.70
N LEU A 321 1.07 16.43 1.87
CA LEU A 321 2.42 16.19 1.34
C LEU A 321 3.46 16.11 2.45
N GLU A 322 3.44 17.04 3.40
CA GLU A 322 4.36 17.06 4.54
C GLU A 322 4.24 15.77 5.36
N ARG A 323 3.02 15.31 5.60
CA ARG A 323 2.74 14.06 6.32
C ARG A 323 3.18 12.83 5.53
N PHE A 324 2.90 12.80 4.24
CA PHE A 324 3.36 11.72 3.36
C PHE A 324 4.89 11.61 3.36
N ALA A 325 5.60 12.73 3.26
CA ALA A 325 7.06 12.76 3.31
C ALA A 325 7.58 12.27 4.67
N SER A 326 6.95 12.69 5.77
CA SER A 326 7.29 12.24 7.12
C SER A 326 7.08 10.73 7.33
N VAL A 327 5.98 10.18 6.80
CA VAL A 327 5.69 8.74 6.86
C VAL A 327 6.67 7.96 5.99
N ALA A 328 6.86 8.37 4.72
CA ALA A 328 7.72 7.68 3.77
C ALA A 328 9.21 7.70 4.17
N ALA A 329 9.66 8.71 4.90
CA ALA A 329 11.01 8.73 5.47
C ALA A 329 11.25 7.62 6.51
N ARG A 330 10.20 7.16 7.19
CA ARG A 330 10.25 6.15 8.26
C ARG A 330 9.92 4.75 7.77
N LYS A 331 8.83 4.62 7.01
CA LYS A 331 8.32 3.34 6.48
C LYS A 331 7.76 3.53 5.07
N PRO A 332 7.77 2.50 4.21
CA PRO A 332 7.13 2.58 2.89
C PRO A 332 5.65 2.96 3.01
N LEU A 333 5.21 3.85 2.13
CA LEU A 333 3.83 4.26 1.97
C LEU A 333 3.38 4.00 0.54
N VAL A 334 2.32 3.23 0.39
CA VAL A 334 1.66 2.96 -0.90
C VAL A 334 0.31 3.66 -0.93
N VAL A 335 0.02 4.39 -2.01
CA VAL A 335 -1.23 5.16 -2.13
C VAL A 335 -1.92 4.87 -3.46
N VAL A 336 -3.22 4.63 -3.39
CA VAL A 336 -4.15 4.69 -4.53
C VAL A 336 -4.99 5.94 -4.40
N LYS A 337 -5.10 6.72 -5.47
CA LYS A 337 -5.94 7.92 -5.51
C LYS A 337 -7.18 7.69 -6.37
N GLY A 338 -8.35 7.92 -5.82
CA GLY A 338 -9.60 8.06 -6.58
C GLY A 338 -9.63 9.36 -7.38
N GLY A 339 -10.35 9.36 -8.50
CA GLY A 339 -10.53 10.58 -9.29
C GLY A 339 -9.29 11.04 -10.08
N ALA A 340 -8.50 10.09 -10.59
CA ALA A 340 -7.28 10.37 -11.37
C ALA A 340 -7.55 10.88 -12.80
N THR A 341 -8.76 10.68 -13.32
CA THR A 341 -9.18 11.14 -14.65
C THR A 341 -10.38 12.08 -14.52
N GLU A 342 -10.69 12.87 -15.57
CA GLU A 342 -11.87 13.75 -15.54
C GLU A 342 -13.17 13.00 -15.23
N GLY A 343 -13.36 11.80 -15.80
CA GLY A 343 -14.51 10.94 -15.50
C GLY A 343 -14.51 10.46 -14.06
N GLY A 344 -13.36 10.00 -13.57
CA GLY A 344 -13.16 9.60 -12.18
C GLY A 344 -13.33 10.78 -11.21
N ALA A 345 -12.85 11.97 -11.58
CA ALA A 345 -12.99 13.19 -10.77
C ALA A 345 -14.46 13.58 -10.58
N ARG A 346 -15.27 13.54 -11.66
CA ARG A 346 -16.72 13.77 -11.56
C ARG A 346 -17.41 12.74 -10.67
N ALA A 347 -17.03 11.46 -10.79
CA ALA A 347 -17.57 10.40 -9.95
C ALA A 347 -17.19 10.60 -8.46
N ALA A 348 -15.94 10.92 -8.17
CA ALA A 348 -15.45 11.18 -6.81
C ALA A 348 -16.15 12.40 -6.18
N ALA A 349 -16.32 13.50 -6.94
CA ALA A 349 -17.04 14.70 -6.48
C ALA A 349 -18.50 14.40 -6.13
N SER A 350 -19.15 13.53 -6.89
CA SER A 350 -20.52 13.09 -6.60
C SER A 350 -20.62 12.19 -5.36
N HIS A 351 -19.54 11.45 -5.06
CA HIS A 351 -19.51 10.49 -3.94
C HIS A 351 -19.08 11.14 -2.62
N THR A 352 -18.08 12.02 -2.65
CA THR A 352 -17.49 12.62 -1.43
C THR A 352 -17.84 14.08 -1.23
N GLY A 353 -18.39 14.76 -2.25
CA GLY A 353 -18.62 16.21 -2.23
C GLY A 353 -17.34 17.05 -2.29
N ALA A 354 -16.16 16.43 -2.41
CA ALA A 354 -14.88 17.11 -2.50
C ALA A 354 -14.41 17.22 -3.97
N LEU A 355 -13.76 18.35 -4.31
CA LEU A 355 -13.10 18.51 -5.60
C LEU A 355 -11.88 17.60 -5.67
N ALA A 356 -11.73 16.84 -6.76
CA ALA A 356 -10.55 16.06 -7.01
C ALA A 356 -9.36 16.98 -7.34
N ALA A 357 -8.25 16.81 -6.65
CA ALA A 357 -6.99 17.52 -6.96
C ALA A 357 -6.44 17.09 -8.33
N ASP A 358 -5.72 18.00 -9.01
CA ASP A 358 -5.03 17.68 -10.27
C ASP A 358 -4.11 16.48 -10.08
N ASP A 359 -4.30 15.48 -10.93
CA ASP A 359 -3.64 14.19 -10.81
C ASP A 359 -2.13 14.26 -11.08
N LYS A 360 -1.70 15.14 -11.98
CA LYS A 360 -0.28 15.35 -12.28
C LYS A 360 0.46 16.01 -11.11
N VAL A 361 -0.22 16.94 -10.42
CA VAL A 361 0.31 17.57 -9.21
C VAL A 361 0.40 16.54 -8.09
N PHE A 362 -0.61 15.71 -7.92
CA PHE A 362 -0.60 14.63 -6.92
C PHE A 362 0.52 13.59 -7.20
N ASP A 363 0.72 13.19 -8.46
CA ASP A 363 1.82 12.30 -8.85
C ASP A 363 3.18 12.93 -8.53
N GLY A 364 3.35 14.21 -8.85
CA GLY A 364 4.55 14.97 -8.50
C GLY A 364 4.81 15.04 -7.00
N ALA A 365 3.75 15.23 -6.20
CA ALA A 365 3.81 15.24 -4.75
C ALA A 365 4.22 13.87 -4.18
N CYS A 366 3.63 12.78 -4.68
CA CYS A 366 4.01 11.43 -4.29
C CYS A 366 5.49 11.14 -4.56
N ARG A 367 5.98 11.49 -5.76
CA ARG A 367 7.39 11.31 -6.13
C ARG A 367 8.33 12.09 -5.20
N GLN A 368 8.01 13.35 -4.92
CA GLN A 368 8.81 14.20 -4.03
C GLN A 368 8.84 13.68 -2.60
N ALA A 369 7.71 13.15 -2.13
CA ALA A 369 7.57 12.59 -0.77
C ALA A 369 8.13 11.17 -0.64
N GLY A 370 8.53 10.48 -1.72
CA GLY A 370 8.95 9.08 -1.69
C GLY A 370 7.80 8.09 -1.52
N VAL A 371 6.60 8.51 -1.86
CA VAL A 371 5.39 7.67 -1.79
C VAL A 371 5.28 6.83 -3.05
N THR A 372 5.03 5.54 -2.88
CA THR A 372 4.70 4.63 -3.97
C THR A 372 3.26 4.88 -4.39
N ARG A 373 3.07 5.41 -5.59
CA ARG A 373 1.75 5.57 -6.18
C ARG A 373 1.41 4.34 -7.02
N ALA A 374 0.32 3.65 -6.66
CA ALA A 374 -0.24 2.56 -7.44
C ALA A 374 -1.44 3.05 -8.27
N VAL A 375 -1.61 2.49 -9.47
CA VAL A 375 -2.69 2.86 -10.39
C VAL A 375 -3.96 2.05 -10.12
N THR A 376 -3.81 0.79 -9.70
CA THR A 376 -4.93 -0.11 -9.38
C THR A 376 -4.87 -0.60 -7.93
N VAL A 377 -5.98 -1.13 -7.45
CA VAL A 377 -6.11 -1.68 -6.09
C VAL A 377 -5.23 -2.94 -5.94
N GLU A 378 -5.16 -3.75 -6.99
CA GLU A 378 -4.32 -4.95 -7.05
C GLU A 378 -2.84 -4.59 -6.96
N GLU A 379 -2.38 -3.64 -7.78
CA GLU A 379 -1.00 -3.15 -7.76
C GLU A 379 -0.64 -2.58 -6.39
N ALA A 380 -1.56 -1.85 -5.76
CA ALA A 380 -1.35 -1.28 -4.44
C ALA A 380 -1.14 -2.36 -3.38
N PHE A 381 -1.99 -3.39 -3.38
CA PHE A 381 -1.83 -4.50 -2.45
C PHE A 381 -0.53 -5.27 -2.71
N GLU A 382 -0.20 -5.55 -3.96
CA GLU A 382 1.03 -6.26 -4.33
C GLU A 382 2.28 -5.46 -3.95
N ALA A 383 2.30 -4.15 -4.18
CA ALA A 383 3.38 -3.29 -3.73
C ALA A 383 3.52 -3.32 -2.20
N ALA A 384 2.42 -3.16 -1.46
CA ALA A 384 2.45 -3.23 0.00
C ALA A 384 2.89 -4.60 0.52
N ALA A 385 2.39 -5.70 -0.08
CA ALA A 385 2.79 -7.07 0.25
C ALA A 385 4.29 -7.30 -0.02
N THR A 386 4.81 -6.72 -1.10
CA THR A 386 6.23 -6.80 -1.46
C THR A 386 7.09 -6.05 -0.43
N PHE A 387 6.72 -4.81 -0.08
CA PHE A 387 7.41 -4.05 0.98
C PHE A 387 7.36 -4.76 2.34
N ALA A 388 6.27 -5.43 2.66
CA ALA A 388 6.13 -6.14 3.93
C ALA A 388 6.99 -7.39 4.05
N THR A 389 7.37 -8.02 2.90
CA THR A 389 7.91 -9.39 2.88
C THR A 389 9.26 -9.54 2.18
N GLN A 390 9.72 -8.51 1.45
CA GLN A 390 10.97 -8.54 0.70
C GLN A 390 11.95 -7.46 1.21
N PRO A 391 13.27 -7.73 1.19
CA PRO A 391 14.27 -6.69 1.44
C PRO A 391 14.29 -5.67 0.31
N LEU A 392 14.76 -4.45 0.58
CA LEU A 392 15.00 -3.45 -0.46
C LEU A 392 16.22 -3.85 -1.31
N PRO A 393 16.14 -3.74 -2.65
CA PRO A 393 17.28 -4.00 -3.52
C PRO A 393 18.35 -2.91 -3.38
N LYS A 394 19.62 -3.29 -3.51
CA LYS A 394 20.76 -2.35 -3.49
C LYS A 394 21.04 -1.68 -4.83
N GLY A 395 20.30 -2.04 -5.87
CA GLY A 395 20.46 -1.51 -7.21
C GLY A 395 19.42 -2.09 -8.18
N PRO A 396 19.44 -1.67 -9.45
CA PRO A 396 18.43 -2.07 -10.43
C PRO A 396 18.72 -3.42 -11.12
N ASN A 397 19.91 -4.01 -10.95
CA ASN A 397 20.32 -5.20 -11.70
C ASN A 397 19.47 -6.42 -11.33
N THR A 398 18.69 -6.89 -12.27
CA THR A 398 17.72 -7.97 -12.08
C THR A 398 18.04 -9.14 -12.98
N ILE A 399 18.01 -10.36 -12.41
CA ILE A 399 18.07 -11.62 -13.14
C ILE A 399 16.69 -12.28 -13.13
N VAL A 400 16.28 -12.78 -14.28
CA VAL A 400 15.12 -13.65 -14.43
C VAL A 400 15.61 -15.10 -14.49
N LEU A 401 15.19 -15.93 -13.53
CA LEU A 401 15.41 -17.38 -13.54
C LEU A 401 14.12 -18.07 -13.92
N THR A 402 14.14 -18.96 -14.90
CA THR A 402 12.92 -19.60 -15.39
C THR A 402 13.10 -21.07 -15.79
N THR A 403 12.06 -21.85 -15.58
CA THR A 403 11.88 -23.19 -16.16
C THR A 403 10.92 -23.17 -17.36
N ALA A 404 10.40 -21.99 -17.72
CA ALA A 404 9.43 -21.74 -18.78
C ALA A 404 9.91 -20.59 -19.69
N GLY A 405 10.63 -20.89 -20.75
CA GLY A 405 11.34 -19.93 -21.59
C GLY A 405 10.49 -18.77 -22.11
N GLY A 406 9.26 -19.05 -22.59
CA GLY A 406 8.34 -18.01 -23.05
C GLY A 406 7.98 -16.98 -21.97
N TRP A 407 7.79 -17.39 -20.73
CA TRP A 407 7.58 -16.48 -19.59
C TRP A 407 8.82 -15.62 -19.31
N GLY A 408 10.02 -16.19 -19.45
CA GLY A 408 11.28 -15.46 -19.33
C GLY A 408 11.37 -14.30 -20.32
N VAL A 409 11.04 -14.55 -21.61
CA VAL A 409 11.05 -13.51 -22.66
C VAL A 409 10.10 -12.36 -22.33
N VAL A 410 8.83 -12.67 -22.02
CA VAL A 410 7.82 -11.64 -21.70
C VAL A 410 8.19 -10.85 -20.45
N THR A 411 8.79 -11.50 -19.45
CA THR A 411 9.24 -10.81 -18.23
C THR A 411 10.44 -9.92 -18.47
N SER A 412 11.37 -10.33 -19.35
CA SER A 412 12.49 -9.48 -19.78
C SER A 412 11.99 -8.21 -20.49
N ASP A 413 11.02 -8.35 -21.39
CA ASP A 413 10.35 -7.22 -22.02
C ASP A 413 9.71 -6.28 -20.99
N ALA A 414 9.08 -6.85 -19.96
CA ALA A 414 8.47 -6.07 -18.89
C ALA A 414 9.52 -5.24 -18.12
N ILE A 415 10.68 -5.81 -17.81
CA ILE A 415 11.79 -5.09 -17.14
C ILE A 415 12.25 -3.90 -17.99
N VAL A 416 12.44 -4.12 -19.29
CA VAL A 416 12.91 -3.05 -20.20
C VAL A 416 11.86 -1.94 -20.36
N ARG A 417 10.57 -2.30 -20.47
CA ARG A 417 9.46 -1.31 -20.57
C ARG A 417 9.22 -0.55 -19.28
N ASP A 418 9.39 -1.17 -18.13
CA ASP A 418 9.24 -0.51 -16.84
C ASP A 418 10.29 0.60 -16.64
N GLY A 419 11.51 0.39 -17.13
CA GLY A 419 12.60 1.36 -17.16
C GLY A 419 13.21 1.70 -15.80
N ARG A 420 12.63 1.25 -14.68
CA ARG A 420 13.19 1.41 -13.33
C ARG A 420 14.25 0.36 -13.03
N LEU A 421 14.10 -0.84 -13.56
CA LEU A 421 14.98 -1.99 -13.37
C LEU A 421 15.91 -2.15 -14.58
N ARG A 422 16.98 -2.91 -14.40
CA ARG A 422 17.93 -3.28 -15.46
C ARG A 422 17.94 -4.80 -15.63
N LEU A 423 17.58 -5.27 -16.82
CA LEU A 423 17.86 -6.63 -17.26
C LEU A 423 19.38 -6.73 -17.48
N MET A 424 20.13 -7.19 -16.47
CA MET A 424 21.58 -7.18 -16.55
C MET A 424 22.11 -8.30 -17.46
N GLU A 425 23.21 -8.06 -18.14
CA GLU A 425 23.96 -9.11 -18.81
C GLU A 425 24.59 -10.04 -17.76
N LEU A 426 24.68 -11.34 -18.05
CA LEU A 426 25.32 -12.27 -17.14
C LEU A 426 26.82 -12.02 -17.07
N PRO A 427 27.41 -11.79 -15.88
CA PRO A 427 28.84 -11.78 -15.72
C PRO A 427 29.48 -13.13 -16.14
N ALA A 428 30.65 -13.08 -16.76
CA ALA A 428 31.28 -14.27 -17.32
C ALA A 428 31.61 -15.35 -16.27
N ASP A 429 31.96 -14.93 -15.05
CA ASP A 429 32.22 -15.83 -13.93
C ASP A 429 30.92 -16.49 -13.39
N LEU A 430 29.83 -15.75 -13.34
CA LEU A 430 28.51 -16.30 -13.00
C LEU A 430 28.02 -17.28 -14.06
N GLN A 431 28.20 -16.91 -15.36
CA GLN A 431 27.85 -17.81 -16.45
C GLN A 431 28.66 -19.12 -16.38
N ALA A 432 29.97 -19.05 -16.13
CA ALA A 432 30.80 -20.22 -15.98
C ALA A 432 30.40 -21.13 -14.79
N GLN A 433 29.94 -20.54 -13.68
CA GLN A 433 29.39 -21.28 -12.55
C GLN A 433 28.10 -22.02 -12.94
N ILE A 434 27.16 -21.32 -13.61
CA ILE A 434 25.86 -21.89 -14.05
C ILE A 434 26.10 -23.00 -15.09
N ASP A 435 27.08 -22.86 -15.99
CA ASP A 435 27.48 -23.88 -16.98
C ASP A 435 27.83 -25.24 -16.33
N THR A 436 28.27 -25.24 -15.06
CA THR A 436 28.55 -26.48 -14.33
C THR A 436 27.31 -27.24 -13.89
N LYS A 437 26.12 -26.59 -13.88
CA LYS A 437 24.88 -27.14 -13.35
C LYS A 437 23.80 -27.36 -14.41
N LEU A 438 23.75 -26.51 -15.42
CA LEU A 438 22.76 -26.58 -16.47
C LEU A 438 23.29 -27.31 -17.73
N PRO A 439 22.41 -27.93 -18.52
CA PRO A 439 22.80 -28.64 -19.74
C PRO A 439 23.30 -27.63 -20.78
N PRO A 440 24.17 -28.05 -21.74
CA PRO A 440 24.78 -27.16 -22.74
C PRO A 440 23.77 -26.32 -23.56
N ARG A 441 22.49 -26.70 -23.59
CA ARG A 441 21.42 -26.04 -24.33
C ARG A 441 20.71 -24.92 -23.55
N TRP A 442 21.10 -24.64 -22.28
CA TRP A 442 20.51 -23.53 -21.56
C TRP A 442 20.82 -22.18 -22.23
N SER A 443 20.07 -21.14 -21.92
CA SER A 443 20.09 -19.84 -22.64
C SER A 443 21.43 -19.12 -22.69
N ARG A 444 22.32 -19.33 -21.70
CA ARG A 444 23.61 -18.64 -21.50
C ARG A 444 23.52 -17.11 -21.50
N ASN A 445 22.38 -16.61 -21.12
CA ASN A 445 22.06 -15.19 -20.98
C ASN A 445 21.01 -14.97 -19.91
N ASN A 446 20.62 -13.71 -19.69
CA ASN A 446 19.46 -13.34 -18.91
C ASN A 446 18.26 -13.10 -19.88
N PRO A 447 17.15 -13.85 -19.77
CA PRO A 447 16.77 -14.77 -18.68
C PRO A 447 17.60 -16.05 -18.64
N VAL A 448 17.89 -16.53 -17.42
CA VAL A 448 18.49 -17.85 -17.18
C VAL A 448 17.39 -18.90 -17.35
N ASP A 449 17.28 -19.42 -18.57
CA ASP A 449 16.34 -20.50 -18.91
C ASP A 449 17.03 -21.84 -18.74
N CYS A 450 16.53 -22.66 -17.80
CA CYS A 450 17.08 -23.98 -17.47
C CYS A 450 16.88 -25.02 -18.59
N ALA A 451 16.05 -24.74 -19.60
CA ALA A 451 15.84 -25.56 -20.81
C ALA A 451 15.41 -27.01 -20.54
N GLY A 452 14.63 -27.25 -19.48
CA GLY A 452 14.17 -28.60 -19.10
C GLY A 452 15.32 -29.54 -18.68
N GLY A 453 16.40 -28.97 -18.15
CA GLY A 453 17.55 -29.70 -17.63
C GLY A 453 17.57 -29.80 -16.10
N GLU A 454 16.47 -29.47 -15.45
CA GLU A 454 16.36 -29.44 -13.99
C GLU A 454 16.41 -30.87 -13.41
N VAL A 455 17.30 -31.04 -12.48
CA VAL A 455 17.31 -32.16 -11.54
C VAL A 455 16.99 -31.63 -10.14
N ARG A 456 16.80 -32.53 -9.19
CA ARG A 456 16.30 -32.25 -7.84
C ARG A 456 16.83 -30.96 -7.19
N ASP A 457 18.11 -30.67 -7.31
CA ASP A 457 18.77 -29.56 -6.61
C ASP A 457 19.17 -28.40 -7.54
N THR A 458 18.97 -28.55 -8.85
CA THR A 458 19.46 -27.60 -9.86
C THR A 458 18.92 -26.20 -9.65
N ILE A 459 17.60 -26.04 -9.45
CA ILE A 459 16.99 -24.70 -9.30
C ILE A 459 17.48 -23.98 -8.03
N PRO A 460 17.47 -24.60 -6.83
CA PRO A 460 18.07 -23.99 -5.63
C PRO A 460 19.53 -23.62 -5.79
N GLU A 461 20.37 -24.50 -6.37
CA GLU A 461 21.79 -24.25 -6.58
C GLU A 461 22.05 -23.08 -7.54
N VAL A 462 21.36 -23.03 -8.67
CA VAL A 462 21.47 -21.92 -9.64
C VAL A 462 20.97 -20.62 -9.02
N MET A 463 19.85 -20.67 -8.29
CA MET A 463 19.32 -19.51 -7.58
C MET A 463 20.32 -18.99 -6.54
N GLU A 464 21.00 -19.88 -5.81
CA GLU A 464 22.05 -19.50 -4.85
C GLU A 464 23.26 -18.84 -5.54
N MET A 465 23.75 -19.38 -6.67
CA MET A 465 24.84 -18.77 -7.45
C MET A 465 24.45 -17.34 -7.87
N ILE A 466 23.24 -17.15 -8.37
CA ILE A 466 22.70 -15.85 -8.77
C ILE A 466 22.60 -14.91 -7.54
N ALA A 467 22.01 -15.39 -6.44
CA ALA A 467 21.83 -14.60 -5.23
C ALA A 467 23.17 -14.19 -4.57
N ALA A 468 24.17 -15.06 -4.63
CA ALA A 468 25.49 -14.80 -4.07
C ALA A 468 26.29 -13.76 -4.86
N HIS A 469 26.04 -13.61 -6.17
CA HIS A 469 26.84 -12.74 -7.03
C HIS A 469 26.64 -11.25 -6.67
N PRO A 470 27.72 -10.48 -6.43
CA PRO A 470 27.63 -9.11 -5.89
C PRO A 470 26.91 -8.12 -6.80
N GLU A 471 27.01 -8.26 -8.11
CA GLU A 471 26.37 -7.37 -9.08
C GLU A 471 24.86 -7.64 -9.27
N VAL A 472 24.35 -8.76 -8.80
CA VAL A 472 22.91 -9.07 -8.83
C VAL A 472 22.23 -8.41 -7.64
N HIS A 473 21.17 -7.65 -7.91
CA HIS A 473 20.44 -6.93 -6.89
C HIS A 473 19.05 -7.50 -6.60
N ALA A 474 18.46 -8.21 -7.58
CA ALA A 474 17.15 -8.85 -7.44
C ALA A 474 17.00 -10.06 -8.35
N ILE A 475 16.10 -10.96 -8.00
CA ILE A 475 15.75 -12.16 -8.77
C ILE A 475 14.25 -12.19 -8.99
N VAL A 476 13.81 -12.49 -10.22
CA VAL A 476 12.44 -12.88 -10.55
C VAL A 476 12.46 -14.36 -10.96
N TYR A 477 11.87 -15.22 -10.13
CA TYR A 477 11.78 -16.65 -10.38
C TYR A 477 10.41 -17.01 -10.99
N LEU A 478 10.43 -17.68 -12.13
CA LEU A 478 9.24 -18.06 -12.90
C LEU A 478 9.14 -19.58 -13.03
N GLY A 479 7.91 -20.09 -13.02
CA GLY A 479 7.64 -21.50 -13.28
C GLY A 479 7.38 -22.33 -12.04
N ILE A 480 7.23 -21.71 -10.87
CA ILE A 480 6.76 -22.41 -9.66
C ILE A 480 5.37 -23.02 -9.92
N GLY A 481 5.14 -24.24 -9.47
CA GLY A 481 3.85 -24.94 -9.62
C GLY A 481 3.71 -25.73 -10.92
N ILE A 482 4.61 -25.59 -11.90
CA ILE A 482 4.55 -26.37 -13.15
C ILE A 482 4.66 -27.86 -12.87
N GLN A 483 5.57 -28.28 -12.00
CA GLN A 483 5.73 -29.69 -11.64
C GLN A 483 4.53 -30.23 -10.88
N SER A 484 3.97 -29.47 -9.94
CA SER A 484 2.75 -29.84 -9.22
C SER A 484 1.53 -29.90 -10.13
N ASN A 485 1.44 -29.03 -11.15
CA ASN A 485 0.38 -29.10 -12.15
C ASN A 485 0.50 -30.39 -12.99
N GLN A 486 1.71 -30.76 -13.37
CA GLN A 486 1.96 -32.04 -14.04
C GLN A 486 1.59 -33.21 -13.13
N ALA A 487 1.92 -33.16 -11.86
CA ALA A 487 1.55 -34.16 -10.86
C ALA A 487 0.03 -34.36 -10.78
N ARG A 488 -0.73 -33.26 -10.73
CA ARG A 488 -2.21 -33.30 -10.73
C ARG A 488 -2.76 -33.98 -11.97
N LEU A 489 -2.26 -33.64 -13.15
CA LEU A 489 -2.67 -34.31 -14.40
C LEU A 489 -2.37 -35.82 -14.41
N MET A 490 -1.26 -36.23 -13.78
CA MET A 490 -0.96 -37.65 -13.59
C MET A 490 -1.94 -38.32 -12.62
N GLN A 491 -2.36 -37.65 -11.55
CA GLN A 491 -3.36 -38.15 -10.60
C GLN A 491 -4.73 -38.36 -11.25
N GLU A 492 -5.11 -37.49 -12.19
CA GLU A 492 -6.36 -37.62 -12.94
C GLU A 492 -6.32 -38.75 -13.99
N GLY A 493 -5.12 -39.24 -14.30
CA GLY A 493 -4.91 -40.25 -15.32
C GLY A 493 -5.32 -41.67 -14.88
N ARG A 494 -5.79 -42.48 -15.82
CA ARG A 494 -6.29 -43.86 -15.55
C ARG A 494 -5.26 -44.82 -14.96
N PHE A 495 -3.97 -44.48 -15.01
CA PHE A 495 -2.89 -45.38 -14.52
C PHE A 495 -2.49 -45.06 -13.07
N TYR A 496 -2.97 -43.94 -12.49
CA TYR A 496 -2.73 -43.60 -11.11
C TYR A 496 -3.56 -44.50 -10.17
N PRO A 497 -3.00 -44.91 -9.00
CA PRO A 497 -1.66 -44.66 -8.45
C PRO A 497 -0.57 -45.65 -8.92
N GLY A 498 -0.88 -46.57 -9.81
CA GLY A 498 0.03 -47.62 -10.27
C GLY A 498 1.26 -47.13 -11.03
N ASN A 499 2.12 -48.08 -11.44
CA ASN A 499 3.33 -47.83 -12.25
C ASN A 499 4.34 -46.82 -11.66
N GLY A 500 4.34 -46.62 -10.36
CA GLY A 500 5.22 -45.67 -9.67
C GLY A 500 4.75 -44.21 -9.76
N LEU A 501 3.55 -43.94 -10.31
CA LEU A 501 3.04 -42.57 -10.45
C LEU A 501 2.82 -41.86 -9.11
N GLU A 502 2.36 -42.59 -8.08
CA GLU A 502 2.21 -42.03 -6.74
C GLU A 502 3.53 -41.42 -6.22
N ARG A 503 4.65 -42.12 -6.42
CA ARG A 503 5.98 -41.62 -6.02
C ARG A 503 6.41 -40.43 -6.83
N ILE A 504 6.12 -40.38 -8.14
CA ILE A 504 6.47 -39.25 -9.02
C ILE A 504 5.64 -38.02 -8.68
N VAL A 505 4.34 -38.19 -8.42
CA VAL A 505 3.46 -37.12 -7.98
C VAL A 505 3.98 -36.48 -6.69
N ALA A 506 4.23 -37.31 -5.66
CA ALA A 506 4.77 -36.81 -4.39
C ALA A 506 6.16 -36.18 -4.55
N TYR A 507 6.96 -36.59 -5.52
CA TYR A 507 8.23 -35.97 -5.85
C TYR A 507 8.04 -34.57 -6.44
N HIS A 508 7.15 -34.39 -7.40
CA HIS A 508 6.89 -33.11 -8.05
C HIS A 508 6.35 -32.05 -7.07
N GLU A 509 5.39 -32.43 -6.23
CA GLU A 509 4.84 -31.54 -5.20
C GLU A 509 5.93 -31.05 -4.22
N ARG A 510 6.77 -31.97 -3.73
CA ARG A 510 7.90 -31.60 -2.86
C ARG A 510 8.97 -30.74 -3.54
N GLN A 511 9.12 -30.85 -4.87
CA GLN A 511 10.07 -29.99 -5.59
C GLN A 511 9.62 -28.53 -5.60
N ASP A 512 8.34 -28.28 -5.90
CA ASP A 512 7.81 -26.91 -5.85
C ASP A 512 7.87 -26.32 -4.44
N GLU A 513 7.63 -27.11 -3.39
CA GLU A 513 7.83 -26.68 -1.98
C GLU A 513 9.28 -26.26 -1.73
N ARG A 514 10.26 -27.08 -2.12
CA ARG A 514 11.69 -26.78 -1.97
C ARG A 514 12.11 -25.53 -2.74
N PHE A 515 11.56 -25.30 -3.93
CA PHE A 515 11.88 -24.11 -4.72
C PHE A 515 11.36 -22.83 -4.06
N ALA A 516 10.16 -22.87 -3.49
CA ALA A 516 9.59 -21.77 -2.72
C ALA A 516 10.41 -21.47 -1.44
N GLU A 517 10.79 -22.50 -0.70
CA GLU A 517 11.64 -22.41 0.49
C GLU A 517 13.02 -21.82 0.13
N ALA A 518 13.67 -22.34 -0.93
CA ALA A 518 14.96 -21.82 -1.39
C ALA A 518 14.88 -20.32 -1.77
N ALA A 519 13.84 -19.91 -2.52
CA ALA A 519 13.63 -18.51 -2.86
C ALA A 519 13.47 -17.62 -1.61
N HIS A 520 12.80 -18.12 -0.58
CA HIS A 520 12.66 -17.43 0.70
C HIS A 520 13.99 -17.34 1.45
N GLU A 521 14.65 -18.47 1.69
CA GLU A 521 15.90 -18.55 2.48
C GLU A 521 17.02 -17.75 1.84
N LEU A 522 17.22 -17.87 0.51
CA LEU A 522 18.27 -17.16 -0.21
C LEU A 522 18.03 -15.65 -0.21
N SER A 523 16.78 -15.22 -0.35
CA SER A 523 16.43 -13.81 -0.22
C SER A 523 16.81 -13.25 1.16
N GLN A 524 16.54 -13.99 2.24
CA GLN A 524 16.92 -13.58 3.60
C GLN A 524 18.44 -13.59 3.78
N ARG A 525 19.12 -14.66 3.35
CA ARG A 525 20.56 -14.86 3.53
C ARG A 525 21.39 -13.79 2.83
N TYR A 526 21.03 -13.44 1.58
CA TYR A 526 21.77 -12.48 0.77
C TYR A 526 21.20 -11.05 0.82
N GLY A 527 20.05 -10.84 1.50
CA GLY A 527 19.39 -9.54 1.59
C GLY A 527 18.95 -8.99 0.22
N LYS A 528 18.55 -9.87 -0.70
CA LYS A 528 18.13 -9.52 -2.06
C LYS A 528 16.68 -9.95 -2.30
N PRO A 529 15.82 -9.08 -2.84
CA PRO A 529 14.46 -9.47 -3.16
C PRO A 529 14.47 -10.60 -4.20
N THR A 530 13.70 -11.65 -3.90
CA THR A 530 13.48 -12.79 -4.79
C THR A 530 11.97 -12.98 -4.91
N LEU A 531 11.42 -12.57 -6.05
CA LEU A 531 9.98 -12.57 -6.32
C LEU A 531 9.63 -13.80 -7.15
N THR A 532 8.60 -14.52 -6.74
CA THR A 532 8.15 -15.74 -7.42
C THR A 532 6.83 -15.50 -8.14
N ALA A 533 6.75 -15.83 -9.43
CA ALA A 533 5.57 -15.60 -10.24
C ALA A 533 5.16 -16.82 -11.07
N THR A 534 3.84 -17.04 -11.15
CA THR A 534 3.18 -18.04 -11.97
C THR A 534 1.71 -17.68 -12.18
N GLU A 535 1.14 -17.99 -13.35
CA GLU A 535 -0.29 -17.85 -13.62
C GLU A 535 -1.14 -18.75 -12.71
N LEU A 536 -0.56 -19.82 -12.19
CA LEU A 536 -1.24 -20.74 -11.26
C LEU A 536 -1.62 -20.08 -9.94
N ALA A 537 -1.01 -18.95 -9.60
CA ALA A 537 -1.43 -18.16 -8.44
C ALA A 537 -2.90 -17.71 -8.51
N VAL A 538 -3.45 -17.60 -9.72
CA VAL A 538 -4.86 -17.27 -9.99
C VAL A 538 -5.62 -18.45 -10.57
N ALA A 539 -5.04 -19.16 -11.53
CA ALA A 539 -5.72 -20.26 -12.25
C ALA A 539 -5.94 -21.50 -11.36
N ASP A 540 -5.03 -21.78 -10.44
CA ASP A 540 -5.10 -22.89 -9.49
C ASP A 540 -4.41 -22.51 -8.16
N PRO A 541 -5.05 -21.69 -7.32
CA PRO A 541 -4.45 -21.20 -6.07
C PRO A 541 -4.07 -22.32 -5.08
N ASP A 542 -4.68 -23.49 -5.20
CA ASP A 542 -4.43 -24.66 -4.34
C ASP A 542 -3.28 -25.54 -4.84
N ASN A 543 -2.73 -25.25 -6.02
CA ASN A 543 -1.52 -25.89 -6.52
C ASN A 543 -0.37 -25.78 -5.48
N ALA A 544 0.43 -26.86 -5.34
CA ALA A 544 1.48 -26.93 -4.32
C ALA A 544 2.50 -25.79 -4.42
N GLY A 545 2.83 -25.31 -5.62
CA GLY A 545 3.75 -24.21 -5.83
C GLY A 545 3.28 -22.88 -5.22
N PRO A 546 2.17 -22.26 -5.68
CA PRO A 546 1.59 -21.07 -5.07
C PRO A 546 1.32 -21.24 -3.56
N ARG A 547 0.83 -22.41 -3.14
CA ARG A 547 0.59 -22.73 -1.73
C ARG A 547 1.89 -22.67 -0.91
N ALA A 548 2.98 -23.25 -1.43
CA ALA A 548 4.28 -23.22 -0.76
C ALA A 548 4.83 -21.80 -0.63
N VAL A 549 4.71 -20.97 -1.68
CA VAL A 549 5.11 -19.56 -1.60
C VAL A 549 4.30 -18.84 -0.51
N ARG A 550 2.97 -19.03 -0.47
CA ARG A 550 2.12 -18.44 0.59
C ARG A 550 2.52 -18.93 1.99
N ALA A 551 2.91 -20.18 2.14
CA ALA A 551 3.35 -20.75 3.41
C ALA A 551 4.62 -20.05 3.96
N THR A 552 5.45 -19.46 3.09
CA THR A 552 6.59 -18.62 3.50
C THR A 552 6.19 -17.19 3.94
N GLY A 553 4.90 -16.86 3.89
CA GLY A 553 4.38 -15.53 4.18
C GLY A 553 4.61 -14.51 3.05
N ARG A 554 5.01 -14.96 1.85
CA ARG A 554 5.31 -14.13 0.69
C ARG A 554 4.21 -14.19 -0.38
N LEU A 555 4.17 -13.14 -1.19
CA LEU A 555 3.26 -13.08 -2.33
C LEU A 555 3.79 -13.96 -3.47
N CYS A 556 2.91 -14.80 -4.04
CA CYS A 556 3.09 -15.42 -5.34
C CYS A 556 2.38 -14.55 -6.38
N TYR A 557 3.15 -13.96 -7.29
CA TYR A 557 2.61 -13.03 -8.30
C TYR A 557 1.94 -13.80 -9.43
N ALA A 558 0.82 -13.26 -9.93
CA ALA A 558 0.07 -13.88 -11.02
C ALA A 558 0.78 -13.83 -12.39
N SER A 559 1.82 -13.03 -12.51
CA SER A 559 2.67 -12.95 -13.72
C SER A 559 4.01 -12.29 -13.43
N GLY A 560 4.99 -12.53 -14.31
CA GLY A 560 6.28 -11.83 -14.28
C GLY A 560 6.14 -10.31 -14.38
N ASN A 561 5.18 -9.80 -15.17
CA ASN A 561 4.93 -8.37 -15.30
C ASN A 561 4.54 -7.74 -13.95
N ARG A 562 3.65 -8.39 -13.19
CA ARG A 562 3.23 -7.89 -11.87
C ARG A 562 4.39 -7.92 -10.87
N ALA A 563 5.22 -8.99 -10.90
CA ALA A 563 6.43 -9.06 -10.09
C ALA A 563 7.43 -7.93 -10.43
N VAL A 564 7.63 -7.65 -11.74
CA VAL A 564 8.49 -6.55 -12.21
C VAL A 564 7.99 -5.19 -11.72
N THR A 565 6.68 -4.92 -11.84
CA THR A 565 6.10 -3.67 -11.35
C THR A 565 6.33 -3.49 -9.84
N ALA A 566 6.07 -4.54 -9.06
CA ALA A 566 6.26 -4.52 -7.61
C ALA A 566 7.75 -4.32 -7.22
N LEU A 567 8.67 -5.01 -7.91
CA LEU A 567 10.11 -4.85 -7.72
C LEU A 567 10.58 -3.44 -8.11
N GLY A 568 10.02 -2.87 -9.19
CA GLY A 568 10.28 -1.49 -9.59
C GLY A 568 9.90 -0.48 -8.50
N HIS A 569 8.79 -0.70 -7.79
CA HIS A 569 8.40 0.12 -6.64
C HIS A 569 9.39 0.00 -5.47
N LEU A 570 9.85 -1.22 -5.16
CA LEU A 570 10.88 -1.41 -4.13
C LEU A 570 12.16 -0.64 -4.46
N TRP A 571 12.63 -0.73 -5.71
CA TRP A 571 13.84 -0.04 -6.14
C TRP A 571 13.67 1.48 -6.12
N GLN A 572 12.55 1.99 -6.58
CA GLN A 572 12.26 3.42 -6.56
C GLN A 572 12.28 3.98 -5.12
N TYR A 573 11.72 3.26 -4.17
CA TYR A 573 11.76 3.64 -2.75
C TYR A 573 13.18 3.52 -2.16
N ALA A 574 13.94 2.48 -2.53
CA ALA A 574 15.34 2.35 -2.11
C ALA A 574 16.19 3.53 -2.59
N GLN A 575 16.04 3.94 -3.86
CA GLN A 575 16.68 5.14 -4.42
C GLN A 575 16.28 6.43 -3.70
N PHE A 576 14.98 6.59 -3.39
CA PHE A 576 14.51 7.74 -2.64
C PHE A 576 15.22 7.85 -1.28
N ARG A 577 15.31 6.74 -0.55
CA ARG A 577 16.01 6.70 0.74
C ARG A 577 17.48 7.05 0.60
N GLU A 578 18.17 6.42 -0.33
CA GLU A 578 19.60 6.65 -0.59
C GLU A 578 19.90 8.12 -0.91
N ARG A 579 19.14 8.73 -1.84
CA ARG A 579 19.31 10.14 -2.24
C ARG A 579 19.06 11.12 -1.10
N ARG A 580 18.25 10.76 -0.13
CA ARG A 580 17.91 11.57 1.03
C ARG A 580 18.71 11.22 2.29
N GLY A 581 19.61 10.25 2.23
CA GLY A 581 20.44 9.83 3.35
C GLY A 581 19.64 9.18 4.50
N LEU A 582 18.57 8.45 4.18
CA LEU A 582 17.62 7.82 5.12
C LEU A 582 17.97 6.37 5.42
#